data_65d2ae8e42e5d3463e9d55e6f2005293
#
_entry.id   65d2ae8e42e5d3463e9d55e6f2005293
#
_cell.length_a   1.000
_cell.length_b   1.000
_cell.length_c   1.000
_cell.angle_alpha   90.00
_cell.angle_beta   90.00
_cell.angle_gamma   90.00
#
_symmetry.space_group_name_H-M   'P 1'
#
loop_
_entity.id
_entity.type
_entity.pdbx_description
1 polymer ?
#
loop_
_entity_poly.entity_id
_entity_poly.type
_entity_poly.pdbx_seq_one_letter_code
_entity_poly.pdbx_strand_id
1 'polypeptide(L)'
;MIVLRDADLEKASNAAAYYSMQNGGQTCISVERVYVEEPVYDEFVQLVTEKVGKLRQGVPTGHGVVDVGAVTFPPQVDILERHMRDAVDKGARVLVGGHMKTGEGAGNGRFFEPTVLTEVDHSMEVMQDETFGPLLPIMKVKDADEAVRLANDSRYGLNSSVFTKDIAKGEQIARRLEAGNACVNDALMNYLAHEAPFGGTGESGIGVRHGPQGIRKYCSSQTILITRFALKKEPTMFPNSALKAKTFERLMVLMWGRGRRR
;
A
#
# COMPACT_ATOMS: atom_id res chain seq x y z
N MET A 1 7.17 -0.13 -2.95
CA MET A 1 7.89 0.97 -3.64
C MET A 1 8.65 0.40 -4.82
N ILE A 2 8.56 1.03 -6.00
CA ILE A 2 9.31 0.65 -7.20
C ILE A 2 10.31 1.77 -7.53
N VAL A 3 11.56 1.40 -7.80
CA VAL A 3 12.63 2.33 -8.19
C VAL A 3 13.14 1.96 -9.57
N LEU A 4 12.87 2.81 -10.56
CA LEU A 4 13.30 2.60 -11.94
C LEU A 4 14.74 3.07 -12.16
N ARG A 5 15.36 2.58 -13.22
CA ARG A 5 16.76 2.86 -13.58
C ARG A 5 17.09 4.33 -13.83
N ASP A 6 16.08 5.14 -14.14
CA ASP A 6 16.20 6.57 -14.36
C ASP A 6 15.84 7.42 -13.14
N ALA A 7 15.48 6.80 -11.99
CA ALA A 7 15.08 7.49 -10.79
C ALA A 7 16.19 8.41 -10.25
N ASP A 8 15.77 9.46 -9.54
CA ASP A 8 16.67 10.20 -8.64
C ASP A 8 16.91 9.34 -7.41
N LEU A 9 18.07 8.67 -7.36
CA LEU A 9 18.39 7.70 -6.31
C LEU A 9 18.55 8.35 -4.94
N GLU A 10 19.01 9.60 -4.88
CA GLU A 10 19.10 10.33 -3.61
C GLU A 10 17.71 10.57 -3.03
N LYS A 11 16.77 11.05 -3.85
CA LYS A 11 15.38 11.24 -3.45
C LYS A 11 14.70 9.90 -3.08
N ALA A 12 14.89 8.88 -3.91
CA ALA A 12 14.27 7.56 -3.70
C ALA A 12 14.79 6.89 -2.42
N SER A 13 16.12 6.95 -2.15
CA SER A 13 16.72 6.36 -0.95
C SER A 13 16.34 7.13 0.32
N ASN A 14 16.22 8.46 0.26
CA ASN A 14 15.68 9.25 1.37
C ASN A 14 14.24 8.86 1.68
N ALA A 15 13.40 8.70 0.66
CA ALA A 15 12.02 8.27 0.83
C ALA A 15 11.95 6.84 1.41
N ALA A 16 12.72 5.90 0.89
CA ALA A 16 12.77 4.52 1.39
C ALA A 16 13.17 4.48 2.87
N ALA A 17 14.28 5.13 3.25
CA ALA A 17 14.76 5.15 4.62
C ALA A 17 13.78 5.85 5.57
N TYR A 18 13.24 7.00 5.17
CA TYR A 18 12.33 7.76 6.03
C TYR A 18 10.99 7.05 6.20
N TYR A 19 10.34 6.65 5.09
CA TYR A 19 9.00 6.10 5.15
C TYR A 19 8.93 4.63 5.61
N SER A 20 10.06 3.92 5.67
CA SER A 20 10.13 2.61 6.31
C SER A 20 10.45 2.68 7.80
N MET A 21 11.15 3.72 8.27
CA MET A 21 11.70 3.79 9.63
C MET A 21 10.98 4.80 10.53
N GLN A 22 10.21 5.76 9.97
CA GLN A 22 9.43 6.69 10.78
C GLN A 22 8.46 5.95 11.69
N ASN A 23 8.30 6.42 12.92
CA ASN A 23 7.49 5.74 13.95
C ASN A 23 7.89 4.27 14.18
N GLY A 24 9.16 3.90 13.90
CA GLY A 24 9.62 2.52 13.97
C GLY A 24 8.96 1.58 12.96
N GLY A 25 8.59 2.08 11.78
CA GLY A 25 7.88 1.32 10.75
C GLY A 25 6.41 1.03 11.06
N GLN A 26 5.89 1.52 12.19
CA GLN A 26 4.54 1.25 12.66
C GLN A 26 3.53 2.22 12.04
N THR A 27 3.43 2.18 10.73
CA THR A 27 2.53 3.02 9.93
C THR A 27 1.93 2.17 8.81
N CYS A 28 0.62 2.15 8.66
CA CYS A 28 -0.09 1.31 7.68
C CYS A 28 0.31 1.56 6.21
N ILE A 29 0.93 2.68 5.91
CA ILE A 29 1.47 3.05 4.60
C ILE A 29 3.00 3.14 4.62
N SER A 30 3.65 2.51 5.59
CA SER A 30 5.09 2.34 5.62
C SER A 30 5.59 1.66 4.33
N VAL A 31 6.79 2.01 3.90
CA VAL A 31 7.44 1.29 2.79
C VAL A 31 7.98 -0.02 3.33
N GLU A 32 7.21 -1.08 3.15
CA GLU A 32 7.57 -2.41 3.64
C GLU A 32 8.28 -3.28 2.59
N ARG A 33 8.18 -2.95 1.30
CA ARG A 33 8.82 -3.70 0.21
C ARG A 33 9.32 -2.74 -0.87
N VAL A 34 10.55 -2.94 -1.29
CA VAL A 34 11.17 -2.14 -2.36
C VAL A 34 11.63 -3.06 -3.48
N TYR A 35 11.24 -2.71 -4.71
CA TYR A 35 11.66 -3.38 -5.95
C TYR A 35 12.50 -2.40 -6.75
N VAL A 36 13.76 -2.74 -7.02
CA VAL A 36 14.73 -1.85 -7.66
C VAL A 36 15.22 -2.47 -8.95
N GLU A 37 15.13 -1.74 -10.07
CA GLU A 37 15.71 -2.21 -11.34
C GLU A 37 17.22 -2.45 -11.22
N GLU A 38 17.69 -3.58 -11.75
CA GLU A 38 19.07 -4.08 -11.64
C GLU A 38 20.15 -3.03 -11.91
N PRO A 39 20.05 -2.14 -12.95
CA PRO A 39 21.11 -1.21 -13.26
C PRO A 39 21.44 -0.18 -12.15
N VAL A 40 20.51 0.05 -11.23
CA VAL A 40 20.66 1.03 -10.14
C VAL A 40 20.57 0.40 -8.75
N TYR A 41 20.45 -0.93 -8.69
CA TYR A 41 20.22 -1.66 -7.46
C TYR A 41 21.34 -1.46 -6.44
N ASP A 42 22.59 -1.68 -6.83
CA ASP A 42 23.72 -1.66 -5.89
C ASP A 42 23.95 -0.25 -5.32
N GLU A 43 23.84 0.79 -6.14
CA GLU A 43 23.94 2.19 -5.71
C GLU A 43 22.79 2.56 -4.76
N PHE A 44 21.56 2.18 -5.11
CA PHE A 44 20.38 2.42 -4.27
C PHE A 44 20.52 1.73 -2.90
N VAL A 45 20.92 0.45 -2.88
CA VAL A 45 21.14 -0.32 -1.64
C VAL A 45 22.20 0.33 -0.78
N GLN A 46 23.31 0.77 -1.36
CA GLN A 46 24.37 1.48 -0.62
C GLN A 46 23.81 2.75 0.03
N LEU A 47 23.12 3.61 -0.72
CA LEU A 47 22.54 4.86 -0.22
C LEU A 47 21.55 4.61 0.93
N VAL A 48 20.66 3.63 0.80
CA VAL A 48 19.71 3.29 1.85
C VAL A 48 20.42 2.76 3.09
N THR A 49 21.39 1.86 2.92
CA THR A 49 22.17 1.26 4.01
C THR A 49 22.88 2.33 4.82
N GLU A 50 23.53 3.29 4.15
CA GLU A 50 24.21 4.41 4.82
C GLU A 50 23.24 5.30 5.59
N LYS A 51 22.05 5.58 5.04
CA LYS A 51 21.03 6.42 5.69
C LYS A 51 20.43 5.72 6.90
N VAL A 52 20.05 4.46 6.77
CA VAL A 52 19.46 3.68 7.87
C VAL A 52 20.49 3.42 8.98
N GLY A 53 21.75 3.14 8.63
CA GLY A 53 22.83 2.94 9.59
C GLY A 53 23.19 4.17 10.44
N LYS A 54 22.78 5.37 10.00
CA LYS A 54 22.98 6.64 10.75
C LYS A 54 21.83 6.98 11.70
N LEU A 55 20.73 6.22 11.67
CA LEU A 55 19.56 6.49 12.51
C LEU A 55 19.84 6.23 13.98
N ARG A 56 19.47 7.19 14.83
CA ARG A 56 19.62 7.11 16.29
C ARG A 56 18.38 6.47 16.88
N GLN A 57 18.53 5.31 17.49
CA GLN A 57 17.44 4.62 18.16
C GLN A 57 17.58 4.66 19.68
N GLY A 58 16.50 4.94 20.37
CA GLY A 58 16.48 4.93 21.82
C GLY A 58 15.23 5.55 22.44
N VAL A 59 15.29 5.73 23.77
CA VAL A 59 14.26 6.45 24.52
C VAL A 59 14.44 7.95 24.28
N PRO A 60 13.41 8.68 23.84
CA PRO A 60 13.53 10.12 23.65
C PRO A 60 13.64 10.83 25.01
N THR A 61 14.78 11.46 25.27
CA THR A 61 15.03 12.28 26.45
C THR A 61 14.80 13.77 26.19
N GLY A 62 14.45 14.14 24.97
CA GLY A 62 14.19 15.50 24.50
C GLY A 62 13.81 15.54 23.03
N HIS A 63 13.52 16.72 22.51
CA HIS A 63 13.18 16.91 21.10
C HIS A 63 14.38 16.65 20.17
N GLY A 64 14.19 15.81 19.15
CA GLY A 64 15.20 15.56 18.11
C GLY A 64 16.45 14.78 18.56
N VAL A 65 16.43 14.13 19.72
CA VAL A 65 17.57 13.35 20.21
C VAL A 65 17.61 11.92 19.65
N VAL A 66 16.48 11.38 19.22
CA VAL A 66 16.36 10.06 18.57
C VAL A 66 15.49 10.17 17.32
N ASP A 67 15.73 9.27 16.37
CA ASP A 67 15.00 9.19 15.09
C ASP A 67 13.98 8.04 15.11
N VAL A 68 14.31 6.94 15.80
CA VAL A 68 13.48 5.73 15.89
C VAL A 68 13.25 5.34 17.34
N GLY A 69 12.01 5.19 17.73
CA GLY A 69 11.59 4.76 19.07
C GLY A 69 11.40 3.25 19.20
N ALA A 70 10.73 2.86 20.29
CA ALA A 70 10.41 1.46 20.58
C ALA A 70 9.21 0.97 19.76
N VAL A 71 9.12 -0.35 19.61
CA VAL A 71 7.90 -1.03 19.17
C VAL A 71 6.83 -0.87 20.25
N THR A 72 5.66 -0.35 19.88
CA THR A 72 4.60 0.01 20.81
C THR A 72 3.85 -1.22 21.32
N PHE A 73 3.52 -2.16 20.43
CA PHE A 73 2.74 -3.35 20.72
C PHE A 73 3.66 -4.54 20.98
N PRO A 74 3.72 -5.08 22.23
CA PRO A 74 4.70 -6.13 22.56
C PRO A 74 4.67 -7.37 21.65
N PRO A 75 3.50 -7.93 21.24
CA PRO A 75 3.46 -9.06 20.33
C PRO A 75 4.07 -8.81 18.96
N GLN A 76 4.25 -7.54 18.55
CA GLN A 76 4.90 -7.20 17.28
C GLN A 76 6.39 -7.56 17.27
N VAL A 77 7.03 -7.64 18.44
CA VAL A 77 8.42 -8.09 18.56
C VAL A 77 8.56 -9.53 18.05
N ASP A 78 7.64 -10.40 18.43
CA ASP A 78 7.64 -11.81 18.00
C ASP A 78 7.48 -11.94 16.47
N ILE A 79 6.66 -11.06 15.88
CA ILE A 79 6.49 -10.98 14.41
C ILE A 79 7.79 -10.56 13.74
N LEU A 80 8.43 -9.50 14.25
CA LEU A 80 9.72 -9.01 13.73
C LEU A 80 10.80 -10.08 13.77
N GLU A 81 10.94 -10.77 14.92
CA GLU A 81 11.92 -11.86 15.09
C GLU A 81 11.60 -13.04 14.17
N ARG A 82 10.33 -13.38 13.97
CA ARG A 82 9.90 -14.44 13.06
C ARG A 82 10.23 -14.10 11.62
N HIS A 83 9.86 -12.92 11.15
CA HIS A 83 10.15 -12.45 9.77
C HIS A 83 11.65 -12.39 9.51
N MET A 84 12.43 -11.93 10.48
CA MET A 84 13.89 -11.92 10.36
C MET A 84 14.48 -13.33 10.28
N ARG A 85 14.02 -14.23 11.12
CA ARG A 85 14.50 -15.63 11.11
C ARG A 85 14.16 -16.30 9.80
N ASP A 86 12.90 -16.22 9.37
CA ASP A 86 12.45 -16.78 8.09
C ASP A 86 13.26 -16.23 6.91
N ALA A 87 13.49 -14.92 6.87
CA ALA A 87 14.26 -14.30 5.80
C ALA A 87 15.72 -14.78 5.79
N VAL A 88 16.39 -14.80 6.95
CA VAL A 88 17.79 -15.24 7.05
C VAL A 88 17.92 -16.74 6.74
N ASP A 89 17.02 -17.57 7.24
CA ASP A 89 17.01 -19.02 6.98
C ASP A 89 16.81 -19.33 5.49
N LYS A 90 16.13 -18.45 4.76
CA LYS A 90 15.92 -18.54 3.30
C LYS A 90 16.99 -17.82 2.47
N GLY A 91 18.02 -17.27 3.11
CA GLY A 91 19.20 -16.71 2.44
C GLY A 91 19.21 -15.18 2.31
N ALA A 92 18.30 -14.45 2.93
CA ALA A 92 18.37 -12.99 2.97
C ALA A 92 19.65 -12.51 3.65
N ARG A 93 20.22 -11.45 3.12
CA ARG A 93 21.41 -10.80 3.68
C ARG A 93 21.03 -9.56 4.47
N VAL A 94 21.43 -9.52 5.74
CA VAL A 94 21.28 -8.36 6.63
C VAL A 94 22.45 -7.39 6.39
N LEU A 95 22.15 -6.15 6.05
CA LEU A 95 23.17 -5.11 5.85
C LEU A 95 23.30 -4.18 7.05
N VAL A 96 22.19 -3.92 7.75
CA VAL A 96 22.12 -3.09 8.97
C VAL A 96 21.07 -3.70 9.89
N GLY A 97 21.28 -3.60 11.20
CA GLY A 97 20.33 -4.05 12.24
C GLY A 97 20.14 -5.56 12.28
N GLY A 98 18.91 -5.99 12.28
CA GLY A 98 18.52 -7.41 12.20
C GLY A 98 18.24 -8.07 13.56
N HIS A 99 18.26 -7.32 14.65
CA HIS A 99 18.07 -7.89 15.98
C HIS A 99 17.50 -6.87 16.98
N MET A 100 17.05 -7.39 18.11
CA MET A 100 16.67 -6.56 19.23
C MET A 100 17.89 -5.85 19.80
N LYS A 101 17.75 -4.56 20.08
CA LYS A 101 18.79 -3.78 20.74
C LYS A 101 19.04 -4.33 22.15
N THR A 102 20.29 -4.52 22.49
CA THR A 102 20.74 -5.02 23.80
C THR A 102 21.62 -3.99 24.52
N GLY A 103 21.78 -4.13 25.83
CA GLY A 103 22.66 -3.26 26.63
C GLY A 103 22.08 -1.88 26.93
N GLU A 104 22.96 -0.89 27.05
CA GLU A 104 22.58 0.49 27.36
C GLU A 104 21.68 1.08 26.25
N GLY A 105 20.56 1.68 26.63
CA GLY A 105 19.58 2.21 25.70
C GLY A 105 18.59 1.19 25.12
N ALA A 106 18.66 -0.09 25.52
CA ALA A 106 17.67 -1.11 25.16
C ALA A 106 16.31 -0.91 25.85
N GLY A 107 16.23 -0.03 26.82
CA GLY A 107 14.99 0.30 27.52
C GLY A 107 14.34 -0.95 28.15
N ASN A 108 13.07 -1.16 27.81
CA ASN A 108 12.27 -2.32 28.28
C ASN A 108 12.25 -3.49 27.29
N GLY A 109 13.26 -3.60 26.40
CA GLY A 109 13.40 -4.74 25.47
C GLY A 109 12.48 -4.68 24.24
N ARG A 110 12.02 -3.50 23.82
CA ARG A 110 11.15 -3.33 22.64
C ARG A 110 11.77 -2.44 21.54
N PHE A 111 13.09 -2.38 21.50
CA PHE A 111 13.82 -1.67 20.47
C PHE A 111 14.36 -2.68 19.46
N PHE A 112 13.66 -2.85 18.35
CA PHE A 112 14.16 -3.60 17.20
C PHE A 112 14.97 -2.64 16.33
N GLU A 113 16.21 -3.00 16.01
CA GLU A 113 17.08 -2.09 15.26
C GLU A 113 16.56 -1.84 13.84
N PRO A 114 16.64 -0.58 13.34
CA PRO A 114 16.37 -0.28 11.93
C PRO A 114 17.17 -1.21 11.02
N THR A 115 16.48 -1.94 10.16
CA THR A 115 17.05 -3.09 9.45
C THR A 115 16.89 -2.96 7.94
N VAL A 116 17.97 -3.24 7.21
CA VAL A 116 17.97 -3.34 5.73
C VAL A 116 18.29 -4.78 5.33
N LEU A 117 17.44 -5.37 4.50
CA LEU A 117 17.58 -6.73 3.96
C LEU A 117 17.75 -6.69 2.45
N THR A 118 18.63 -7.53 1.94
CA THR A 118 18.83 -7.81 0.51
C THR A 118 18.81 -9.32 0.25
N GLU A 119 18.93 -9.72 -1.01
CA GLU A 119 18.80 -11.14 -1.42
C GLU A 119 17.46 -11.76 -0.96
N VAL A 120 16.41 -10.93 -0.96
CA VAL A 120 15.06 -11.34 -0.58
C VAL A 120 14.25 -11.77 -1.80
N ASP A 121 13.32 -12.70 -1.58
CA ASP A 121 12.36 -13.14 -2.58
C ASP A 121 10.97 -13.39 -1.97
N HIS A 122 9.96 -13.62 -2.81
CA HIS A 122 8.57 -13.80 -2.41
C HIS A 122 8.26 -15.10 -1.66
N SER A 123 9.24 -15.99 -1.43
CA SER A 123 9.08 -17.12 -0.52
C SER A 123 9.22 -16.73 0.96
N MET A 124 9.74 -15.53 1.23
CA MET A 124 10.01 -15.02 2.57
C MET A 124 8.79 -14.29 3.15
N GLU A 125 8.49 -14.51 4.43
CA GLU A 125 7.35 -13.88 5.12
C GLU A 125 7.43 -12.34 5.05
N VAL A 126 8.62 -11.76 5.20
CA VAL A 126 8.85 -10.30 5.13
C VAL A 126 8.46 -9.69 3.77
N MET A 127 8.34 -10.51 2.71
CA MET A 127 7.90 -10.08 1.38
C MET A 127 6.41 -10.36 1.13
N GLN A 128 5.71 -11.06 2.01
CA GLN A 128 4.32 -11.46 1.85
C GLN A 128 3.40 -10.90 2.94
N ASP A 129 3.87 -10.87 4.19
CA ASP A 129 3.10 -10.43 5.34
C ASP A 129 3.44 -8.98 5.73
N GLU A 130 2.49 -8.33 6.41
CA GLU A 130 2.73 -7.01 7.00
C GLU A 130 3.66 -7.15 8.21
N THR A 131 4.81 -6.47 8.15
CA THR A 131 5.79 -6.49 9.24
C THR A 131 5.45 -5.49 10.34
N PHE A 132 4.93 -4.33 9.99
CA PHE A 132 4.59 -3.22 10.90
C PHE A 132 5.72 -2.88 11.89
N GLY A 133 6.93 -2.78 11.35
CA GLY A 133 8.16 -2.57 12.11
C GLY A 133 9.30 -2.09 11.23
N PRO A 134 10.48 -1.80 11.80
CA PRO A 134 11.58 -1.15 11.09
C PRO A 134 12.40 -2.14 10.26
N LEU A 135 11.75 -2.91 9.39
CA LEU A 135 12.39 -3.81 8.42
C LEU A 135 12.16 -3.30 7.00
N LEU A 136 13.22 -3.18 6.23
CA LEU A 136 13.19 -2.75 4.84
C LEU A 136 13.86 -3.78 3.93
N PRO A 137 13.09 -4.73 3.38
CA PRO A 137 13.55 -5.63 2.35
C PRO A 137 13.62 -4.93 0.99
N ILE A 138 14.75 -5.12 0.29
CA ILE A 138 15.03 -4.53 -1.02
C ILE A 138 15.32 -5.67 -2.01
N MET A 139 14.42 -5.84 -2.96
CA MET A 139 14.50 -6.87 -3.99
C MET A 139 14.99 -6.29 -5.31
N LYS A 140 15.96 -6.96 -5.93
CA LYS A 140 16.41 -6.68 -7.30
C LYS A 140 15.37 -7.19 -8.29
N VAL A 141 15.07 -6.39 -9.31
CA VAL A 141 14.20 -6.78 -10.41
C VAL A 141 14.84 -6.43 -11.75
N LYS A 142 14.51 -7.19 -12.77
CA LYS A 142 15.04 -7.02 -14.11
C LYS A 142 14.56 -5.72 -14.77
N ASP A 143 13.28 -5.44 -14.64
CA ASP A 143 12.61 -4.32 -15.30
C ASP A 143 11.30 -3.91 -14.57
N ALA A 144 10.68 -2.85 -15.07
CA ALA A 144 9.43 -2.31 -14.51
C ALA A 144 8.25 -3.31 -14.57
N ASP A 145 8.21 -4.18 -15.57
CA ASP A 145 7.12 -5.16 -15.71
C ASP A 145 7.22 -6.25 -14.65
N GLU A 146 8.42 -6.72 -14.35
CA GLU A 146 8.67 -7.62 -13.23
C GLU A 146 8.36 -6.95 -11.90
N ALA A 147 8.77 -5.68 -11.71
CA ALA A 147 8.47 -4.93 -10.51
C ALA A 147 6.96 -4.83 -10.25
N VAL A 148 6.17 -4.52 -11.29
CA VAL A 148 4.70 -4.45 -11.20
C VAL A 148 4.11 -5.83 -10.87
N ARG A 149 4.55 -6.87 -11.55
CA ARG A 149 4.07 -8.23 -11.30
C ARG A 149 4.29 -8.65 -9.83
N LEU A 150 5.51 -8.42 -9.32
CA LEU A 150 5.87 -8.76 -7.95
C LEU A 150 5.17 -7.84 -6.92
N ALA A 151 5.02 -6.55 -7.22
CA ALA A 151 4.29 -5.65 -6.33
C ALA A 151 2.82 -6.04 -6.18
N ASN A 152 2.20 -6.56 -7.25
CA ASN A 152 0.81 -7.04 -7.25
C ASN A 152 0.66 -8.47 -6.71
N ASP A 153 1.75 -9.23 -6.60
CA ASP A 153 1.77 -10.55 -5.97
C ASP A 153 1.73 -10.40 -4.43
N SER A 154 0.61 -9.88 -3.94
CA SER A 154 0.36 -9.59 -2.53
C SER A 154 -1.13 -9.57 -2.25
N ARG A 155 -1.52 -10.04 -1.08
CA ARG A 155 -2.90 -9.90 -0.58
C ARG A 155 -3.22 -8.48 -0.10
N TYR A 156 -2.21 -7.62 0.07
CA TYR A 156 -2.35 -6.23 0.51
C TYR A 156 -2.24 -5.25 -0.67
N GLY A 157 -2.96 -4.15 -0.55
CA GLY A 157 -2.95 -3.09 -1.56
C GLY A 157 -3.45 -1.75 -1.00
N LEU A 158 -2.80 -1.20 0.04
CA LEU A 158 -3.19 0.08 0.59
C LEU A 158 -2.53 1.25 -0.16
N ASN A 159 -1.20 1.22 -0.27
CA ASN A 159 -0.45 2.29 -0.90
C ASN A 159 0.73 1.75 -1.71
N SER A 160 1.04 2.42 -2.79
CA SER A 160 2.15 2.10 -3.68
C SER A 160 2.89 3.36 -4.11
N SER A 161 4.14 3.19 -4.55
CA SER A 161 4.94 4.33 -5.03
C SER A 161 5.88 3.91 -6.15
N VAL A 162 6.12 4.84 -7.09
CA VAL A 162 7.02 4.66 -8.24
C VAL A 162 7.97 5.85 -8.32
N PHE A 163 9.27 5.58 -8.35
CA PHE A 163 10.32 6.60 -8.48
C PHE A 163 10.95 6.52 -9.87
N THR A 164 10.89 7.63 -10.62
CA THR A 164 11.41 7.77 -11.99
C THR A 164 11.52 9.25 -12.36
N LYS A 165 12.40 9.61 -13.28
CA LYS A 165 12.41 10.95 -13.89
C LYS A 165 11.36 11.13 -14.96
N ASP A 166 10.91 10.05 -15.59
CA ASP A 166 9.81 10.07 -16.58
C ASP A 166 8.46 9.97 -15.86
N ILE A 167 7.85 11.12 -15.59
CA ILE A 167 6.56 11.22 -14.88
C ILE A 167 5.45 10.47 -15.62
N ALA A 168 5.42 10.53 -16.97
CA ALA A 168 4.39 9.87 -17.75
C ALA A 168 4.51 8.33 -17.64
N LYS A 169 5.74 7.80 -17.66
CA LYS A 169 6.02 6.39 -17.41
C LYS A 169 5.65 6.00 -15.97
N GLY A 170 5.98 6.87 -15.00
CA GLY A 170 5.63 6.67 -13.59
C GLY A 170 4.11 6.55 -13.40
N GLU A 171 3.32 7.43 -14.04
CA GLU A 171 1.86 7.37 -14.00
C GLU A 171 1.33 6.09 -14.66
N GLN A 172 1.86 5.70 -15.81
CA GLN A 172 1.46 4.45 -16.48
C GLN A 172 1.71 3.22 -15.61
N ILE A 173 2.84 3.17 -14.91
CA ILE A 173 3.17 2.08 -13.97
C ILE A 173 2.24 2.13 -12.77
N ALA A 174 2.04 3.31 -12.17
CA ALA A 174 1.16 3.48 -11.01
C ALA A 174 -0.28 2.98 -11.30
N ARG A 175 -0.80 3.21 -12.51
CA ARG A 175 -2.12 2.71 -12.95
C ARG A 175 -2.21 1.17 -13.07
N ARG A 176 -1.09 0.47 -13.10
CA ARG A 176 -1.02 -1.01 -13.16
C ARG A 176 -0.88 -1.64 -11.78
N LEU A 177 -0.63 -0.84 -10.74
CA LEU A 177 -0.49 -1.35 -9.37
C LEU A 177 -1.85 -1.56 -8.74
N GLU A 178 -2.06 -2.75 -8.17
CA GLU A 178 -3.31 -3.16 -7.52
C GLU A 178 -3.36 -2.66 -6.07
N ALA A 179 -3.25 -1.35 -5.91
CA ALA A 179 -3.35 -0.65 -4.64
C ALA A 179 -4.38 0.47 -4.71
N GLY A 180 -5.07 0.73 -3.61
CA GLY A 180 -6.06 1.79 -3.55
C GLY A 180 -5.48 3.20 -3.73
N ASN A 181 -4.17 3.34 -3.50
CA ASN A 181 -3.45 4.60 -3.63
C ASN A 181 -2.10 4.39 -4.29
N ALA A 182 -1.65 5.38 -5.07
CA ALA A 182 -0.34 5.36 -5.71
C ALA A 182 0.28 6.76 -5.72
N CYS A 183 1.60 6.84 -5.49
CA CYS A 183 2.40 8.05 -5.64
C CYS A 183 3.41 7.90 -6.77
N VAL A 184 3.75 8.99 -7.43
CA VAL A 184 4.92 9.09 -8.31
C VAL A 184 5.91 10.07 -7.69
N ASN A 185 7.14 9.61 -7.44
CA ASN A 185 8.22 10.33 -6.78
C ASN A 185 7.90 10.83 -5.35
N ASP A 186 7.02 10.12 -4.69
CA ASP A 186 6.67 10.24 -3.28
C ASP A 186 6.18 8.89 -2.76
N ALA A 187 6.02 8.71 -1.45
CA ALA A 187 5.55 7.43 -0.91
C ALA A 187 4.42 7.56 0.12
N LEU A 188 4.11 8.80 0.62
CA LEU A 188 3.17 8.96 1.72
C LEU A 188 2.30 10.23 1.61
N MET A 189 2.74 11.25 0.87
CA MET A 189 2.06 12.55 0.83
C MET A 189 0.63 12.50 0.29
N ASN A 190 0.28 11.46 -0.47
CA ASN A 190 -1.11 11.21 -0.90
C ASN A 190 -2.09 11.05 0.28
N TYR A 191 -1.62 10.61 1.45
CA TYR A 191 -2.45 10.54 2.66
C TYR A 191 -2.88 11.93 3.15
N LEU A 192 -2.13 12.98 2.85
CA LEU A 192 -2.45 14.37 3.21
C LEU A 192 -3.44 15.03 2.24
N ALA A 193 -3.74 14.39 1.11
CA ALA A 193 -4.74 14.86 0.15
C ALA A 193 -6.16 14.53 0.64
N HIS A 194 -6.67 15.31 1.61
CA HIS A 194 -7.95 15.05 2.26
C HIS A 194 -9.16 15.12 1.33
N GLU A 195 -9.04 15.75 0.16
CA GLU A 195 -10.07 15.82 -0.87
C GLU A 195 -10.19 14.52 -1.68
N ALA A 196 -9.13 13.72 -1.72
CA ALA A 196 -9.10 12.45 -2.44
C ALA A 196 -9.53 11.29 -1.52
N PRO A 197 -10.31 10.31 -2.04
CA PRO A 197 -10.60 9.11 -1.27
C PRO A 197 -9.33 8.32 -1.02
N PHE A 198 -9.14 7.84 0.21
CA PHE A 198 -8.01 7.02 0.62
C PHE A 198 -8.52 5.69 1.20
N GLY A 199 -8.15 4.58 0.59
CA GLY A 199 -8.56 3.24 1.04
C GLY A 199 -7.69 2.17 0.40
N GLY A 200 -7.82 0.92 0.86
CA GLY A 200 -7.07 -0.23 0.39
C GLY A 200 -7.91 -1.17 -0.48
N THR A 201 -7.22 -2.11 -1.11
CA THR A 201 -7.78 -3.26 -1.82
C THR A 201 -7.35 -4.56 -1.11
N GLY A 202 -7.98 -5.68 -1.44
CA GLY A 202 -7.65 -6.96 -0.83
C GLY A 202 -7.83 -6.95 0.69
N GLU A 203 -6.86 -7.50 1.41
CA GLU A 203 -6.89 -7.56 2.88
C GLU A 203 -6.54 -6.21 3.56
N SER A 204 -6.09 -5.21 2.80
CA SER A 204 -5.83 -3.86 3.34
C SER A 204 -7.09 -3.10 3.74
N GLY A 205 -8.27 -3.60 3.43
CA GLY A 205 -9.51 -3.08 3.98
C GLY A 205 -10.63 -2.86 2.98
N ILE A 206 -11.76 -2.42 3.50
CA ILE A 206 -13.00 -2.16 2.77
C ILE A 206 -13.38 -0.69 2.92
N GLY A 207 -13.75 -0.07 1.80
CA GLY A 207 -14.19 1.32 1.76
C GLY A 207 -13.03 2.32 1.81
N VAL A 208 -13.38 3.58 2.03
CA VAL A 208 -12.41 4.68 1.98
C VAL A 208 -12.63 5.65 3.13
N ARG A 209 -11.57 6.38 3.49
CA ARG A 209 -11.63 7.63 4.26
C ARG A 209 -11.24 8.77 3.35
N HIS A 210 -11.33 9.99 3.81
CA HIS A 210 -11.10 11.20 3.01
C HIS A 210 -12.12 11.37 1.85
N GLY A 211 -12.14 12.54 1.25
CA GLY A 211 -13.08 12.88 0.19
C GLY A 211 -14.56 12.81 0.60
N PRO A 212 -15.47 13.13 -0.30
CA PRO A 212 -16.92 13.02 -0.04
C PRO A 212 -17.37 11.60 0.30
N GLN A 213 -16.70 10.58 -0.24
CA GLN A 213 -17.02 9.17 0.04
C GLN A 213 -16.71 8.80 1.48
N GLY A 214 -15.63 9.35 2.04
CA GLY A 214 -15.19 9.10 3.40
C GLY A 214 -16.22 9.52 4.45
N ILE A 215 -16.92 10.64 4.24
CA ILE A 215 -17.97 11.10 5.14
C ILE A 215 -19.32 10.42 4.86
N ARG A 216 -19.64 10.16 3.58
CA ARG A 216 -20.93 9.56 3.19
C ARG A 216 -21.15 8.16 3.75
N LYS A 217 -20.07 7.42 4.05
CA LYS A 217 -20.19 6.07 4.65
C LYS A 217 -20.86 6.06 6.04
N TYR A 218 -20.93 7.22 6.71
CA TYR A 218 -21.61 7.39 8.00
C TYR A 218 -23.05 7.88 7.85
N CYS A 219 -23.54 8.07 6.61
CA CYS A 219 -24.87 8.55 6.32
C CYS A 219 -25.76 7.41 5.83
N SER A 220 -27.02 7.45 6.18
CA SER A 220 -28.04 6.60 5.58
C SER A 220 -28.51 7.20 4.27
N SER A 221 -28.57 6.37 3.21
CA SER A 221 -29.12 6.79 1.92
C SER A 221 -30.63 6.62 1.90
N GLN A 222 -31.34 7.64 1.42
CA GLN A 222 -32.78 7.60 1.19
C GLN A 222 -33.07 7.96 -0.26
N THR A 223 -33.87 7.13 -0.94
CA THR A 223 -34.37 7.43 -2.28
C THR A 223 -35.79 7.95 -2.18
N ILE A 224 -36.05 9.13 -2.74
CA ILE A 224 -37.37 9.72 -2.84
C ILE A 224 -37.73 9.81 -4.32
N LEU A 225 -38.81 9.10 -4.71
CA LEU A 225 -39.38 9.20 -6.05
C LEU A 225 -40.66 10.04 -5.99
N ILE A 226 -40.71 11.10 -6.78
CA ILE A 226 -41.88 11.99 -6.85
C ILE A 226 -42.44 11.88 -8.27
N THR A 227 -43.64 11.30 -8.37
CA THR A 227 -44.39 11.24 -9.64
C THR A 227 -45.21 12.50 -9.82
N ARG A 228 -44.76 13.40 -10.70
CA ARG A 228 -45.40 14.69 -10.96
C ARG A 228 -46.67 14.59 -11.78
N PHE A 229 -46.76 13.56 -12.64
CA PHE A 229 -47.91 13.27 -13.49
C PHE A 229 -48.36 11.84 -13.20
N ALA A 230 -49.15 11.68 -12.15
CA ALA A 230 -49.67 10.37 -11.75
C ALA A 230 -50.93 10.03 -12.56
N LEU A 231 -50.92 8.89 -13.22
CA LEU A 231 -52.14 8.29 -13.80
C LEU A 231 -53.00 7.74 -12.68
N LYS A 232 -54.33 7.86 -12.81
CA LYS A 232 -55.28 7.21 -11.88
C LYS A 232 -55.08 5.69 -11.83
N LYS A 233 -54.59 5.10 -12.91
CA LYS A 233 -54.25 3.69 -13.03
C LYS A 233 -53.02 3.54 -13.93
N GLU A 234 -51.96 3.02 -13.35
CA GLU A 234 -50.74 2.74 -14.08
C GLU A 234 -50.88 1.53 -14.98
N PRO A 235 -50.26 1.46 -16.18
CA PRO A 235 -50.30 0.32 -17.07
C PRO A 235 -49.85 -1.00 -16.43
N THR A 236 -49.02 -0.93 -15.40
CA THR A 236 -48.49 -2.07 -14.62
C THR A 236 -49.48 -2.63 -13.58
N MET A 237 -50.52 -1.84 -13.23
CA MET A 237 -51.49 -2.26 -12.20
C MET A 237 -52.50 -3.31 -12.73
N PHE A 238 -53.09 -4.08 -11.83
CA PHE A 238 -54.11 -5.08 -12.15
C PHE A 238 -55.34 -4.49 -12.92
N PRO A 239 -55.99 -5.31 -13.75
CA PRO A 239 -55.71 -6.72 -14.03
C PRO A 239 -54.59 -6.93 -15.02
N ASN A 240 -53.86 -8.04 -14.85
CA ASN A 240 -52.86 -8.47 -15.83
C ASN A 240 -53.57 -9.08 -17.05
N SER A 241 -52.93 -8.96 -18.23
CA SER A 241 -53.38 -9.64 -19.44
C SER A 241 -52.17 -10.12 -20.24
N ALA A 242 -52.39 -11.15 -21.06
CA ALA A 242 -51.31 -11.66 -21.94
C ALA A 242 -50.77 -10.59 -22.89
N LEU A 243 -51.61 -9.65 -23.32
CA LEU A 243 -51.20 -8.53 -24.18
C LEU A 243 -50.28 -7.56 -23.44
N LYS A 244 -50.65 -7.21 -22.18
CA LYS A 244 -49.78 -6.38 -21.33
C LYS A 244 -48.39 -7.02 -21.11
N ALA A 245 -48.39 -8.29 -20.72
CA ALA A 245 -47.15 -9.04 -20.48
C ALA A 245 -46.22 -9.01 -21.71
N LYS A 246 -46.78 -9.37 -22.88
CA LYS A 246 -46.02 -9.34 -24.14
C LYS A 246 -45.51 -7.93 -24.52
N THR A 247 -46.30 -6.89 -24.24
CA THR A 247 -45.92 -5.51 -24.53
C THR A 247 -44.75 -5.07 -23.63
N PHE A 248 -44.84 -5.38 -22.33
CA PHE A 248 -43.74 -5.06 -21.39
C PHE A 248 -42.47 -5.87 -21.69
N GLU A 249 -42.59 -7.14 -22.03
CA GLU A 249 -41.46 -7.96 -22.46
C GLU A 249 -40.72 -7.34 -23.66
N ARG A 250 -41.47 -6.96 -24.69
CA ARG A 250 -40.91 -6.30 -25.87
C ARG A 250 -40.25 -4.98 -25.53
N LEU A 251 -40.85 -4.17 -24.66
CA LEU A 251 -40.31 -2.89 -24.22
C LEU A 251 -39.01 -3.07 -23.45
N MET A 252 -38.97 -4.03 -22.55
CA MET A 252 -37.76 -4.39 -21.78
C MET A 252 -36.64 -4.87 -22.70
N VAL A 253 -36.94 -5.72 -23.67
CA VAL A 253 -35.97 -6.16 -24.68
C VAL A 253 -35.50 -4.99 -25.54
N LEU A 254 -36.37 -4.05 -25.89
CA LEU A 254 -36.00 -2.87 -26.68
C LEU A 254 -35.08 -1.92 -25.88
N MET A 255 -35.40 -1.69 -24.61
CA MET A 255 -34.66 -0.73 -23.76
C MET A 255 -33.34 -1.31 -23.24
N TRP A 256 -33.31 -2.59 -22.86
CA TRP A 256 -32.14 -3.20 -22.21
C TRP A 256 -31.57 -4.42 -22.93
N GLY A 257 -32.24 -4.96 -23.95
CA GLY A 257 -31.80 -6.17 -24.66
C GLY A 257 -30.61 -5.98 -25.61
N ARG A 258 -30.19 -4.73 -25.90
CA ARG A 258 -29.07 -4.43 -26.80
C ARG A 258 -27.67 -4.74 -26.22
N GLY A 259 -27.58 -5.17 -24.95
CA GLY A 259 -26.30 -5.46 -24.27
C GLY A 259 -25.86 -6.92 -24.30
N ARG A 260 -26.60 -7.86 -24.89
CA ARG A 260 -26.27 -9.31 -24.89
C ARG A 260 -25.80 -9.87 -26.24
N ARG A 261 -25.14 -9.08 -27.04
CA ARG A 261 -24.38 -9.58 -28.19
C ARG A 261 -22.95 -9.06 -28.10
N ARG A 262 -22.15 -9.66 -27.23
CA ARG A 262 -20.71 -9.83 -27.37
C ARG A 262 -20.27 -11.05 -26.56
#